data_f294a2b8ed680af18aad8c68a6879bf4
#
_entry.id   f294a2b8ed680af18aad8c68a6879bf4
#
_cell.length_a   1.000
_cell.length_b   1.000
_cell.length_c   1.000
_cell.angle_alpha   90.00
_cell.angle_beta   90.00
_cell.angle_gamma   90.00
#
_symmetry.space_group_name_H-M   'P 1'
#
loop_
_entity.id
_entity.type
_entity.pdbx_description
1 polymer ?
#
loop_
_entity_poly.entity_id
_entity_poly.type
_entity_poly.pdbx_seq_one_letter_code
_entity_poly.pdbx_strand_id
1 'polypeptide(L)'
;MKNKFLVIIMILSLAFISYAEEIGIFNITEEVKAKITGNSYDIKGPVKIEDLVLVKVKYINFNNEEKIGSIIINKKLSKDIYDIFNELYEAKYPIDKIGLIDEYNNSDELSMADNNSYAFSMRMKTGKNTYSTHAYGFAIDINPIQNPYIKNNVIAPESGIDYLNRNDKR
;
A
#
# COMPACT_ATOMS: atom_id res chain seq x y z
N MET A 1 15.55 46.98 50.66
CA MET A 1 14.36 46.50 49.97
C MET A 1 14.85 45.60 48.83
N LYS A 2 14.67 44.26 48.95
CA LYS A 2 15.12 43.26 47.95
C LYS A 2 13.91 42.88 47.10
N ASN A 3 13.88 43.32 45.84
CA ASN A 3 12.86 42.91 44.88
C ASN A 3 13.09 41.45 44.47
N LYS A 4 12.17 40.57 44.85
CA LYS A 4 12.12 39.20 44.35
C LYS A 4 11.35 39.22 43.01
N PHE A 5 12.08 39.04 41.92
CA PHE A 5 11.46 38.75 40.61
C PHE A 5 10.95 37.30 40.64
N LEU A 6 9.63 37.13 40.57
CA LEU A 6 8.97 35.85 40.44
C LEU A 6 8.91 35.53 38.92
N VAL A 7 9.76 34.61 38.44
CA VAL A 7 9.71 34.11 37.08
C VAL A 7 8.65 33.01 37.02
N ILE A 8 7.51 33.30 36.43
CA ILE A 8 6.47 32.30 36.16
C ILE A 8 6.86 31.61 34.86
N ILE A 9 7.40 30.38 34.95
CA ILE A 9 7.61 29.50 33.78
C ILE A 9 6.27 28.88 33.45
N MET A 10 5.63 29.39 32.39
CA MET A 10 4.43 28.81 31.82
C MET A 10 4.84 27.62 30.93
N ILE A 11 4.74 26.42 31.47
CA ILE A 11 4.96 25.17 30.70
C ILE A 11 3.71 24.96 29.82
N LEU A 12 3.81 25.31 28.55
CA LEU A 12 2.84 24.90 27.56
C LEU A 12 3.03 23.38 27.32
N SER A 13 2.22 22.57 27.95
CA SER A 13 2.07 21.15 27.59
C SER A 13 1.32 21.08 26.25
N LEU A 14 2.06 20.96 25.16
CA LEU A 14 1.51 20.54 23.86
C LEU A 14 1.05 19.09 24.03
N ALA A 15 -0.23 18.90 24.26
CA ALA A 15 -0.85 17.59 24.16
C ALA A 15 -0.80 17.19 22.67
N PHE A 16 0.15 16.35 22.31
CA PHE A 16 0.11 15.63 21.05
C PHE A 16 -1.09 14.68 21.10
N ILE A 17 -2.22 15.08 20.52
CA ILE A 17 -3.30 14.17 20.24
C ILE A 17 -2.80 13.29 19.10
N SER A 18 -2.27 12.12 19.43
CA SER A 18 -2.02 11.05 18.45
C SER A 18 -3.39 10.55 18.00
N TYR A 19 -3.84 11.01 16.84
CA TYR A 19 -4.95 10.34 16.17
C TYR A 19 -4.45 8.96 15.75
N ALA A 20 -4.96 7.92 16.41
CA ALA A 20 -4.73 6.56 15.93
C ALA A 20 -5.27 6.47 14.50
N GLU A 21 -4.43 6.05 13.57
CA GLU A 21 -4.83 5.90 12.18
C GLU A 21 -5.90 4.79 12.11
N GLU A 22 -7.08 5.12 11.59
CA GLU A 22 -8.21 4.20 11.55
C GLU A 22 -7.98 3.13 10.51
N ILE A 23 -8.12 1.85 10.90
CA ILE A 23 -8.04 0.68 10.00
C ILE A 23 -9.46 0.28 9.57
N GLY A 24 -9.61 -0.23 8.35
CA GLY A 24 -10.92 -0.61 7.81
C GLY A 24 -11.06 -0.41 6.31
N ILE A 25 -12.32 -0.41 5.88
CA ILE A 25 -12.70 -0.22 4.48
C ILE A 25 -13.40 1.14 4.35
N PHE A 26 -12.88 2.01 3.50
CA PHE A 26 -13.32 3.39 3.35
C PHE A 26 -13.67 3.69 1.89
N ASN A 27 -14.65 4.55 1.68
CA ASN A 27 -14.87 5.14 0.36
C ASN A 27 -13.64 5.98 -0.05
N ILE A 28 -13.39 6.09 -1.35
CA ILE A 28 -12.35 6.99 -1.86
C ILE A 28 -12.75 8.44 -1.52
N THR A 29 -11.95 9.10 -0.68
CA THR A 29 -12.14 10.52 -0.33
C THR A 29 -11.71 11.43 -1.47
N GLU A 30 -12.15 12.69 -1.47
CA GLU A 30 -11.71 13.65 -2.49
C GLU A 30 -10.19 13.87 -2.47
N GLU A 31 -9.55 13.75 -1.31
CA GLU A 31 -8.09 13.83 -1.18
C GLU A 31 -7.41 12.65 -1.90
N VAL A 32 -7.84 11.42 -1.62
CA VAL A 32 -7.32 10.21 -2.29
C VAL A 32 -7.59 10.27 -3.78
N LYS A 33 -8.80 10.68 -4.19
CA LYS A 33 -9.18 10.84 -5.59
C LYS A 33 -8.29 11.86 -6.30
N ALA A 34 -7.98 13.00 -5.67
CA ALA A 34 -7.06 13.99 -6.23
C ALA A 34 -5.64 13.42 -6.41
N LYS A 35 -5.15 12.61 -5.45
CA LYS A 35 -3.83 11.96 -5.50
C LYS A 35 -3.72 10.97 -6.66
N ILE A 36 -4.75 10.15 -6.91
CA ILE A 36 -4.70 9.06 -7.89
C ILE A 36 -5.12 9.49 -9.30
N THR A 37 -5.95 10.54 -9.45
CA THR A 37 -6.47 10.98 -10.76
C THR A 37 -5.35 11.55 -11.64
N GLY A 38 -5.22 11.00 -12.85
CA GLY A 38 -4.13 11.34 -13.77
C GLY A 38 -2.81 10.63 -13.47
N ASN A 39 -2.79 9.76 -12.45
CA ASN A 39 -1.66 8.94 -12.06
C ASN A 39 -2.06 7.44 -12.19
N SER A 40 -2.48 6.80 -11.11
CA SER A 40 -2.96 5.41 -11.17
C SER A 40 -4.41 5.25 -11.66
N TYR A 41 -5.20 6.33 -11.67
CA TYR A 41 -6.60 6.35 -12.09
C TYR A 41 -6.83 7.30 -13.27
N ASP A 42 -7.48 6.81 -14.34
CA ASP A 42 -7.99 7.61 -15.46
C ASP A 42 -9.52 7.44 -15.54
N ILE A 43 -10.24 8.57 -15.62
CA ILE A 43 -11.70 8.61 -15.75
C ILE A 43 -12.22 7.90 -17.02
N LYS A 44 -11.36 7.76 -18.04
CA LYS A 44 -11.66 7.04 -19.30
C LYS A 44 -11.33 5.54 -19.20
N GLY A 45 -10.83 5.10 -18.06
CA GLY A 45 -10.42 3.71 -17.86
C GLY A 45 -11.57 2.73 -17.66
N PRO A 46 -11.25 1.46 -17.40
CA PRO A 46 -12.22 0.38 -17.39
C PRO A 46 -13.03 0.26 -16.10
N VAL A 47 -12.71 1.01 -15.04
CA VAL A 47 -13.39 0.97 -13.75
C VAL A 47 -13.78 2.38 -13.31
N LYS A 48 -14.94 2.51 -12.69
CA LYS A 48 -15.40 3.78 -12.12
C LYS A 48 -14.84 3.96 -10.71
N ILE A 49 -14.68 5.22 -10.30
CA ILE A 49 -14.16 5.53 -8.95
C ILE A 49 -15.07 4.99 -7.85
N GLU A 50 -16.39 4.94 -8.08
CA GLU A 50 -17.39 4.44 -7.14
C GLU A 50 -17.31 2.91 -6.93
N ASP A 51 -16.64 2.20 -7.84
CA ASP A 51 -16.39 0.77 -7.75
C ASP A 51 -15.09 0.44 -6.96
N LEU A 52 -14.33 1.46 -6.55
CA LEU A 52 -13.09 1.35 -5.80
C LEU A 52 -13.29 1.79 -4.36
N VAL A 53 -12.52 1.18 -3.47
CA VAL A 53 -12.43 1.55 -2.05
C VAL A 53 -10.98 1.58 -1.59
N LEU A 54 -10.72 2.38 -0.56
CA LEU A 54 -9.46 2.37 0.17
C LEU A 54 -9.58 1.38 1.33
N VAL A 55 -8.68 0.42 1.41
CA VAL A 55 -8.57 -0.52 2.53
C VAL A 55 -7.30 -0.21 3.29
N LYS A 56 -7.45 0.13 4.57
CA LYS A 56 -6.34 0.35 5.51
C LYS A 56 -6.19 -0.86 6.41
N VAL A 57 -4.99 -1.41 6.45
CA VAL A 57 -4.68 -2.67 7.15
C VAL A 57 -3.44 -2.53 8.02
N LYS A 58 -3.43 -3.28 9.13
CA LYS A 58 -2.20 -3.51 9.90
C LYS A 58 -1.36 -4.59 9.23
N TYR A 59 -0.06 -4.46 9.35
CA TYR A 59 0.89 -5.49 8.94
C TYR A 59 2.15 -5.48 9.81
N ILE A 60 2.90 -6.55 9.81
CA ILE A 60 4.24 -6.64 10.44
C ILE A 60 5.27 -6.53 9.34
N ASN A 61 6.19 -5.56 9.44
CA ASN A 61 7.26 -5.41 8.46
C ASN A 61 8.43 -6.38 8.72
N PHE A 62 9.43 -6.38 7.83
CA PHE A 62 10.60 -7.24 7.96
C PHE A 62 11.48 -6.93 9.20
N ASN A 63 11.31 -5.77 9.81
CA ASN A 63 11.95 -5.40 11.08
C ASN A 63 11.14 -5.83 12.31
N ASN A 64 10.06 -6.62 12.12
CA ASN A 64 9.11 -7.01 13.16
C ASN A 64 8.41 -5.81 13.85
N GLU A 65 8.16 -4.75 13.09
CA GLU A 65 7.43 -3.57 13.54
C GLU A 65 6.00 -3.60 13.01
N GLU A 66 5.03 -3.21 13.86
CA GLU A 66 3.65 -2.98 13.43
C GLU A 66 3.57 -1.70 12.60
N LYS A 67 2.94 -1.79 11.45
CA LYS A 67 2.69 -0.68 10.51
C LYS A 67 1.24 -0.68 10.07
N ILE A 68 0.80 0.44 9.51
CA ILE A 68 -0.47 0.56 8.80
C ILE A 68 -0.16 0.87 7.35
N GLY A 69 -0.79 0.13 6.44
CA GLY A 69 -0.69 0.33 5.01
C GLY A 69 -2.05 0.58 4.37
N SER A 70 -2.03 1.15 3.17
CA SER A 70 -3.24 1.46 2.41
C SER A 70 -3.16 0.87 1.02
N ILE A 71 -4.23 0.21 0.58
CA ILE A 71 -4.39 -0.30 -0.78
C ILE A 71 -5.74 0.15 -1.35
N ILE A 72 -5.80 0.36 -2.65
CA ILE A 72 -7.06 0.57 -3.37
C ILE A 72 -7.43 -0.75 -4.04
N ILE A 73 -8.66 -1.19 -3.86
CA ILE A 73 -9.18 -2.45 -4.41
C ILE A 73 -10.60 -2.27 -4.93
N ASN A 74 -11.06 -3.18 -5.79
CA ASN A 74 -12.45 -3.18 -6.18
C ASN A 74 -13.35 -3.49 -4.99
N LYS A 75 -14.42 -2.71 -4.84
CA LYS A 75 -15.39 -2.83 -3.74
C LYS A 75 -15.91 -4.26 -3.55
N LYS A 76 -16.03 -5.03 -4.64
CA LYS A 76 -16.52 -6.42 -4.59
C LYS A 76 -15.62 -7.36 -3.80
N LEU A 77 -14.32 -7.05 -3.70
CA LEU A 77 -13.33 -7.87 -2.99
C LEU A 77 -12.93 -7.28 -1.64
N SER A 78 -13.45 -6.11 -1.28
CA SER A 78 -12.93 -5.32 -0.15
C SER A 78 -12.97 -6.07 1.17
N LYS A 79 -14.07 -6.79 1.44
CA LYS A 79 -14.21 -7.56 2.67
C LYS A 79 -13.24 -8.74 2.72
N ASP A 80 -13.15 -9.51 1.64
CA ASP A 80 -12.27 -10.68 1.58
C ASP A 80 -10.80 -10.25 1.72
N ILE A 81 -10.42 -9.16 1.09
CA ILE A 81 -9.06 -8.61 1.18
C ILE A 81 -8.77 -8.09 2.59
N TYR A 82 -9.70 -7.38 3.21
CA TYR A 82 -9.54 -6.92 4.59
C TYR A 82 -9.36 -8.10 5.55
N ASP A 83 -10.17 -9.15 5.41
CA ASP A 83 -10.09 -10.36 6.24
C ASP A 83 -8.74 -11.09 6.02
N ILE A 84 -8.28 -11.25 4.76
CA ILE A 84 -6.98 -11.85 4.43
C ILE A 84 -5.82 -11.08 5.10
N PHE A 85 -5.81 -9.75 5.02
CA PHE A 85 -4.74 -8.98 5.66
C PHE A 85 -4.79 -9.06 7.18
N ASN A 86 -5.97 -9.17 7.79
CA ASN A 86 -6.09 -9.44 9.22
C ASN A 86 -5.52 -10.82 9.59
N GLU A 87 -5.81 -11.86 8.80
CA GLU A 87 -5.23 -13.18 9.01
C GLU A 87 -3.71 -13.19 8.87
N LEU A 88 -3.17 -12.47 7.85
CA LEU A 88 -1.72 -12.30 7.67
C LEU A 88 -1.08 -11.58 8.86
N TYR A 89 -1.73 -10.54 9.38
CA TYR A 89 -1.27 -9.80 10.55
C TYR A 89 -1.26 -10.69 11.81
N GLU A 90 -2.35 -11.41 12.08
CA GLU A 90 -2.44 -12.36 13.23
C GLU A 90 -1.42 -13.49 13.13
N ALA A 91 -1.16 -13.99 11.92
CA ALA A 91 -0.12 -14.98 11.63
C ALA A 91 1.30 -14.41 11.70
N LYS A 92 1.46 -13.09 11.90
CA LYS A 92 2.74 -12.37 11.84
C LYS A 92 3.48 -12.62 10.52
N TYR A 93 2.73 -12.78 9.42
CA TYR A 93 3.33 -12.91 8.11
C TYR A 93 4.02 -11.58 7.74
N PRO A 94 5.33 -11.58 7.48
CA PRO A 94 6.06 -10.34 7.24
C PRO A 94 5.75 -9.77 5.86
N ILE A 95 5.32 -8.51 5.81
CA ILE A 95 5.14 -7.74 4.58
C ILE A 95 6.03 -6.51 4.71
N ASP A 96 6.94 -6.32 3.75
CA ASP A 96 7.93 -5.25 3.84
C ASP A 96 7.29 -3.87 3.83
N LYS A 97 6.42 -3.63 2.84
CA LYS A 97 5.73 -2.37 2.66
C LYS A 97 4.35 -2.58 2.03
N ILE A 98 3.38 -1.75 2.43
CA ILE A 98 2.06 -1.66 1.81
C ILE A 98 1.77 -0.18 1.54
N GLY A 99 1.62 0.21 0.26
CA GLY A 99 1.36 1.59 -0.13
C GLY A 99 0.74 1.71 -1.51
N LEU A 100 0.19 2.89 -1.80
CA LEU A 100 -0.36 3.18 -3.12
C LEU A 100 0.76 3.29 -4.16
N ILE A 101 0.54 2.74 -5.35
CA ILE A 101 1.51 2.86 -6.45
C ILE A 101 1.74 4.31 -6.87
N ASP A 102 0.81 5.20 -6.50
CA ASP A 102 0.90 6.63 -6.74
C ASP A 102 2.11 7.29 -6.06
N GLU A 103 2.63 6.70 -4.99
CA GLU A 103 3.87 7.12 -4.32
C GLU A 103 5.12 6.87 -5.18
N TYR A 104 4.96 6.05 -6.22
CA TYR A 104 5.98 5.68 -7.20
C TYR A 104 5.66 6.22 -8.60
N ASN A 105 4.82 7.27 -8.71
CA ASN A 105 4.37 7.84 -9.99
C ASN A 105 3.74 6.78 -10.93
N ASN A 106 2.99 5.84 -10.36
CA ASN A 106 2.37 4.72 -11.08
C ASN A 106 3.37 3.82 -11.83
N SER A 107 4.62 3.76 -11.37
CA SER A 107 5.67 2.92 -11.94
C SER A 107 5.75 1.58 -11.20
N ASP A 108 5.43 0.49 -11.90
CA ASP A 108 5.62 -0.88 -11.40
C ASP A 108 7.08 -1.14 -11.03
N GLU A 109 8.02 -0.67 -11.86
CA GLU A 109 9.45 -0.90 -11.66
C GLU A 109 9.93 -0.27 -10.35
N LEU A 110 9.59 0.99 -10.11
CA LEU A 110 9.97 1.69 -8.88
C LEU A 110 9.28 1.08 -7.66
N SER A 111 7.99 0.74 -7.77
CA SER A 111 7.23 0.11 -6.69
C SER A 111 7.79 -1.27 -6.32
N MET A 112 8.08 -2.11 -7.32
CA MET A 112 8.67 -3.44 -7.10
C MET A 112 10.11 -3.36 -6.57
N ALA A 113 10.91 -2.38 -7.03
CA ALA A 113 12.28 -2.19 -6.54
C ALA A 113 12.32 -1.80 -5.06
N ASP A 114 11.29 -1.10 -4.57
CA ASP A 114 11.11 -0.74 -3.16
C ASP A 114 10.29 -1.78 -2.38
N ASN A 115 10.10 -2.97 -2.93
CA ASN A 115 9.36 -4.09 -2.35
C ASN A 115 7.94 -3.73 -1.89
N ASN A 116 7.31 -2.74 -2.54
CA ASN A 116 6.00 -2.27 -2.16
C ASN A 116 4.89 -3.23 -2.61
N SER A 117 4.05 -3.63 -1.67
CA SER A 117 2.82 -4.38 -1.93
C SER A 117 1.70 -3.41 -2.29
N TYR A 118 1.06 -3.60 -3.44
CA TYR A 118 -0.01 -2.73 -3.91
C TYR A 118 -1.06 -3.51 -4.71
N ALA A 119 -2.23 -2.89 -4.99
CA ALA A 119 -3.31 -3.56 -5.70
C ALA A 119 -3.72 -2.82 -6.99
N PHE A 120 -4.16 -1.58 -6.89
CA PHE A 120 -4.74 -0.85 -8.01
C PHE A 120 -3.70 -0.06 -8.81
N SER A 121 -3.73 -0.25 -10.13
CA SER A 121 -2.99 0.55 -11.11
C SER A 121 -3.67 0.42 -12.46
N MET A 122 -4.21 1.51 -13.00
CA MET A 122 -4.90 1.53 -14.28
C MET A 122 -3.89 1.56 -15.43
N ARG A 123 -3.35 0.40 -15.76
CA ARG A 123 -2.33 0.22 -16.78
C ARG A 123 -2.65 -0.94 -17.72
N MET A 124 -2.08 -0.90 -18.91
CA MET A 124 -2.12 -2.02 -19.85
C MET A 124 -1.20 -3.14 -19.39
N LYS A 125 -1.48 -4.37 -19.83
CA LYS A 125 -0.54 -5.48 -19.73
C LYS A 125 0.65 -5.23 -20.64
N THR A 126 1.85 -5.51 -20.15
CA THR A 126 3.08 -5.35 -20.93
C THR A 126 2.99 -6.07 -22.29
N GLY A 127 3.20 -5.33 -23.38
CA GLY A 127 3.15 -5.83 -24.74
C GLY A 127 1.76 -6.22 -25.25
N LYS A 128 0.67 -5.79 -24.61
CA LYS A 128 -0.71 -6.09 -25.01
C LYS A 128 -1.58 -4.83 -25.01
N ASN A 129 -2.60 -4.82 -25.88
CA ASN A 129 -3.63 -3.78 -25.90
C ASN A 129 -4.85 -4.19 -25.05
N THR A 130 -4.60 -4.65 -23.84
CA THR A 130 -5.63 -5.02 -22.85
C THR A 130 -5.21 -4.57 -21.48
N TYR A 131 -6.16 -4.13 -20.67
CA TYR A 131 -5.90 -3.72 -19.29
C TYR A 131 -5.41 -4.87 -18.42
N SER A 132 -4.52 -4.54 -17.48
CA SER A 132 -4.10 -5.44 -16.41
C SER A 132 -5.27 -5.73 -15.46
N THR A 133 -5.20 -6.83 -14.71
CA THR A 133 -6.14 -7.15 -13.63
C THR A 133 -6.08 -6.08 -12.52
N HIS A 134 -4.92 -5.48 -12.31
CA HIS A 134 -4.73 -4.33 -11.41
C HIS A 134 -5.57 -3.12 -11.83
N ALA A 135 -5.80 -2.91 -13.13
CA ALA A 135 -6.60 -1.79 -13.62
C ALA A 135 -8.08 -1.86 -13.23
N TYR A 136 -8.54 -3.03 -12.82
CA TYR A 136 -9.89 -3.25 -12.30
C TYR A 136 -9.93 -3.35 -10.76
N GLY A 137 -8.79 -3.29 -10.10
CA GLY A 137 -8.67 -3.53 -8.66
C GLY A 137 -8.92 -4.99 -8.26
N PHE A 138 -8.57 -5.96 -9.11
CA PHE A 138 -8.77 -7.40 -8.90
C PHE A 138 -7.47 -8.20 -8.76
N ALA A 139 -6.35 -7.52 -8.50
CA ALA A 139 -5.07 -8.16 -8.24
C ALA A 139 -4.32 -7.42 -7.14
N ILE A 140 -3.49 -8.15 -6.41
CA ILE A 140 -2.57 -7.63 -5.40
C ILE A 140 -1.22 -8.28 -5.61
N ASP A 141 -0.16 -7.47 -5.60
CA ASP A 141 1.23 -7.93 -5.51
C ASP A 141 1.69 -7.78 -4.07
N ILE A 142 2.16 -8.86 -3.45
CA ILE A 142 2.68 -8.88 -2.07
C ILE A 142 4.15 -9.23 -2.10
N ASN A 143 5.00 -8.39 -1.47
CA ASN A 143 6.44 -8.59 -1.39
C ASN A 143 7.03 -8.97 -2.76
N PRO A 144 6.98 -8.11 -3.79
CA PRO A 144 7.30 -8.49 -5.16
C PRO A 144 8.74 -8.99 -5.34
N ILE A 145 9.69 -8.60 -4.47
CA ILE A 145 11.06 -9.13 -4.49
C ILE A 145 11.06 -10.61 -4.08
N GLN A 146 10.34 -10.98 -2.99
CA GLN A 146 10.25 -12.36 -2.51
C GLN A 146 9.27 -13.21 -3.34
N ASN A 147 8.37 -12.53 -4.09
CA ASN A 147 7.38 -13.16 -4.98
C ASN A 147 7.52 -12.66 -6.42
N PRO A 148 8.70 -12.80 -7.06
CA PRO A 148 8.92 -12.24 -8.38
C PRO A 148 8.00 -12.86 -9.44
N TYR A 149 7.58 -12.03 -10.38
CA TYR A 149 6.90 -12.48 -11.57
C TYR A 149 7.88 -13.17 -12.50
N ILE A 150 7.51 -14.37 -13.00
CA ILE A 150 8.35 -15.16 -13.90
C ILE A 150 7.53 -15.53 -15.13
N LYS A 151 7.99 -15.11 -16.30
CA LYS A 151 7.40 -15.51 -17.57
C LYS A 151 8.40 -15.37 -18.71
N ASN A 152 8.52 -16.40 -19.55
CA ASN A 152 9.37 -16.40 -20.75
C ASN A 152 10.81 -15.92 -20.45
N ASN A 153 11.41 -16.41 -19.36
CA ASN A 153 12.74 -16.01 -18.86
C ASN A 153 12.85 -14.54 -18.40
N VAL A 154 11.73 -13.81 -18.32
CA VAL A 154 11.70 -12.50 -17.68
C VAL A 154 11.38 -12.67 -16.21
N ILE A 155 12.19 -12.05 -15.35
CA ILE A 155 12.03 -12.00 -13.91
C ILE A 155 11.78 -10.54 -13.55
N ALA A 156 10.73 -10.26 -12.81
CA ALA A 156 10.39 -8.91 -12.37
C ALA A 156 9.91 -8.91 -10.90
N PRO A 157 10.56 -8.11 -10.01
CA PRO A 157 11.79 -7.35 -10.26
C PRO A 157 13.02 -8.25 -10.42
N GLU A 158 14.08 -7.76 -11.07
CA GLU A 158 15.34 -8.51 -11.24
C GLU A 158 15.97 -8.88 -9.88
N SER A 159 15.83 -8.03 -8.87
CA SER A 159 16.24 -8.29 -7.49
C SER A 159 15.56 -9.51 -6.85
N GLY A 160 14.49 -10.03 -7.44
CA GLY A 160 13.82 -11.25 -6.99
C GLY A 160 14.47 -12.55 -7.44
N ILE A 161 15.61 -12.52 -8.18
CA ILE A 161 16.27 -13.70 -8.73
C ILE A 161 16.66 -14.72 -7.65
N ASP A 162 17.02 -14.26 -6.46
CA ASP A 162 17.39 -15.12 -5.32
C ASP A 162 16.21 -15.88 -4.71
N TYR A 163 14.98 -15.50 -5.06
CA TYR A 163 13.72 -16.07 -4.55
C TYR A 163 13.02 -17.00 -5.55
N LEU A 164 13.68 -17.36 -6.64
CA LEU A 164 13.12 -18.28 -7.64
C LEU A 164 12.94 -19.70 -7.12
N ASN A 165 13.78 -20.13 -6.18
CA ASN A 165 13.66 -21.44 -5.54
C ASN A 165 12.55 -21.42 -4.49
N ARG A 166 11.34 -21.85 -4.86
CA ARG A 166 10.17 -21.88 -3.98
C ARG A 166 10.26 -22.92 -2.85
N ASN A 167 11.27 -23.78 -2.83
CA ASN A 167 11.56 -24.70 -1.73
C ASN A 167 12.43 -24.05 -0.63
N ASP A 168 12.99 -22.88 -0.90
CA ASP A 168 13.74 -22.10 0.08
C ASP A 168 12.77 -21.50 1.10
N LYS A 169 13.06 -21.71 2.38
CA LYS A 169 12.22 -21.25 3.51
C LYS A 169 12.77 -20.00 4.20
N ARG A 170 13.65 -19.27 3.51
CA ARG A 170 14.19 -18.00 4.02
C ARG A 170 13.09 -16.98 4.26
#